data_81acb42b71f777b54e925e72d0a312bf
#
_entry.id   81acb42b71f777b54e925e72d0a312bf
#
_cell.length_a   1.000
_cell.length_b   1.000
_cell.length_c   1.000
_cell.angle_alpha   90.00
_cell.angle_beta   90.00
_cell.angle_gamma   90.00
#
_symmetry.space_group_name_H-M   'P 1'
#
loop_
_entity.id
_entity.type
_entity.pdbx_description
1 polymer ?
#
loop_
_entity_poly.entity_id
_entity_poly.type
_entity_poly.pdbx_seq_one_letter_code
_entity_poly.pdbx_strand_id
1 'polypeptide(L)'
;MKNLILIACFFITFSAKAQNLSLTKIWETNELPVPESVLVSTGQHTLYVSLIDGAGNIKDGLGGIAILNADGTIKDRNWVKGLHAPKGMAIYNNILYVADLDVVYGIDTASANIIKTIKVPDAVFLNDIAINSRGIVFVSDTRTNKIHRIENNESAVYLDNVKAANGLKFINEQLYVLSDSQLLLIGHQKNRKLIAEGLEKSGDGLEVLKNGDFIVSCWAGIIYHIKPDGTKHKLLDVQGKMNTADIAYDARKRILYVPTFNGNSVVAYQVNFN
;
A
#
# COMPACT_ATOMS: atom_id res chain seq x y z
N MET A 1 -43.85 -56.55 11.16
CA MET A 1 -42.88 -56.23 10.12
C MET A 1 -42.58 -54.73 10.20
N LYS A 2 -41.40 -54.34 10.69
CA LYS A 2 -41.02 -52.91 10.83
C LYS A 2 -40.20 -52.54 9.58
N ASN A 3 -40.75 -51.61 8.77
CA ASN A 3 -40.04 -51.09 7.61
C ASN A 3 -39.00 -50.08 8.07
N LEU A 4 -37.72 -50.36 7.84
CA LEU A 4 -36.59 -49.49 8.08
C LEU A 4 -36.42 -48.62 6.81
N ILE A 5 -36.73 -47.32 6.91
CA ILE A 5 -36.48 -46.34 5.81
C ILE A 5 -35.05 -45.87 5.96
N LEU A 6 -34.20 -46.24 5.01
CA LEU A 6 -32.80 -45.79 4.91
C LEU A 6 -32.78 -44.44 4.20
N ILE A 7 -32.53 -43.34 4.94
CA ILE A 7 -32.33 -42.02 4.36
C ILE A 7 -30.87 -41.91 3.92
N ALA A 8 -30.63 -41.95 2.62
CA ALA A 8 -29.31 -41.68 2.04
C ALA A 8 -29.06 -40.17 1.99
N CYS A 9 -28.20 -39.64 2.89
CA CYS A 9 -27.73 -38.28 2.81
C CYS A 9 -26.71 -38.16 1.68
N PHE A 10 -27.08 -37.47 0.59
CA PHE A 10 -26.16 -37.07 -0.46
C PHE A 10 -25.36 -35.86 0.03
N PHE A 11 -24.11 -36.08 0.39
CA PHE A 11 -23.16 -34.97 0.58
C PHE A 11 -22.72 -34.41 -0.78
N ILE A 12 -23.27 -33.27 -1.19
CA ILE A 12 -22.77 -32.53 -2.34
C ILE A 12 -21.49 -31.81 -1.87
N THR A 13 -20.34 -32.35 -2.20
CA THR A 13 -19.05 -31.64 -2.00
C THR A 13 -18.93 -30.55 -3.05
N PHE A 14 -19.18 -29.30 -2.65
CA PHE A 14 -18.78 -28.15 -3.45
C PHE A 14 -17.24 -28.07 -3.45
N SER A 15 -16.63 -28.49 -4.54
CA SER A 15 -15.22 -28.22 -4.80
C SER A 15 -15.08 -26.74 -5.15
N ALA A 16 -14.76 -25.89 -4.17
CA ALA A 16 -14.38 -24.52 -4.44
C ALA A 16 -13.10 -24.55 -5.27
N LYS A 17 -13.19 -24.26 -6.58
CA LYS A 17 -12.01 -24.06 -7.41
C LYS A 17 -11.21 -22.90 -6.78
N ALA A 18 -9.95 -23.15 -6.45
CA ALA A 18 -9.05 -22.11 -6.02
C ALA A 18 -8.98 -21.06 -7.16
N GLN A 19 -9.47 -19.86 -6.88
CA GLN A 19 -9.46 -18.77 -7.86
C GLN A 19 -8.01 -18.29 -8.01
N ASN A 20 -7.40 -18.56 -9.16
CA ASN A 20 -6.06 -18.11 -9.47
C ASN A 20 -6.12 -16.68 -10.01
N LEU A 21 -5.28 -15.80 -9.47
CA LEU A 21 -5.11 -14.44 -9.96
C LEU A 21 -3.99 -14.41 -11.00
N SER A 22 -4.14 -13.53 -11.99
CA SER A 22 -3.08 -13.19 -12.93
C SER A 22 -3.07 -11.69 -13.24
N LEU A 23 -1.91 -11.18 -13.67
CA LEU A 23 -1.71 -9.77 -14.03
C LEU A 23 -1.47 -9.64 -15.53
N THR A 24 -2.22 -8.75 -16.19
CA THR A 24 -2.00 -8.38 -17.58
C THR A 24 -1.66 -6.89 -17.66
N LYS A 25 -0.48 -6.53 -18.16
CA LYS A 25 -0.07 -5.12 -18.33
C LYS A 25 -1.03 -4.39 -19.26
N ILE A 26 -1.51 -3.21 -18.83
CA ILE A 26 -2.41 -2.33 -19.60
C ILE A 26 -1.62 -1.19 -20.22
N TRP A 27 -0.90 -0.43 -19.39
CA TRP A 27 -0.11 0.73 -19.79
C TRP A 27 1.09 0.93 -18.86
N GLU A 28 2.02 1.77 -19.30
CA GLU A 28 3.15 2.25 -18.52
C GLU A 28 3.38 3.72 -18.81
N THR A 29 3.49 4.52 -17.76
CA THR A 29 3.82 5.95 -17.82
C THR A 29 5.24 6.15 -17.38
N ASN A 30 6.09 6.57 -18.28
CA ASN A 30 7.50 6.83 -18.06
C ASN A 30 7.78 8.27 -17.60
N GLU A 31 9.06 8.57 -17.34
CA GLU A 31 9.54 9.92 -16.97
C GLU A 31 8.97 10.44 -15.64
N LEU A 32 8.69 9.55 -14.72
CA LEU A 32 8.31 9.84 -13.35
C LEU A 32 9.54 9.57 -12.46
N PRO A 33 10.27 10.58 -12.00
CA PRO A 33 11.54 10.37 -11.33
C PRO A 33 11.36 9.72 -9.95
N VAL A 34 11.87 8.51 -9.81
CA VAL A 34 11.84 7.67 -8.61
C VAL A 34 10.44 7.64 -7.96
N PRO A 35 9.40 7.12 -8.68
CA PRO A 35 8.06 7.03 -8.12
C PRO A 35 8.03 5.96 -7.03
N GLU A 36 7.54 6.32 -5.86
CA GLU A 36 7.59 5.44 -4.70
C GLU A 36 6.21 4.90 -4.31
N SER A 37 5.18 5.73 -4.34
CA SER A 37 3.81 5.31 -4.01
C SER A 37 2.81 5.82 -5.05
N VAL A 38 1.75 5.04 -5.25
CA VAL A 38 0.57 5.44 -6.02
C VAL A 38 -0.64 5.40 -5.11
N LEU A 39 -1.52 6.40 -5.20
CA LEU A 39 -2.80 6.43 -4.50
C LEU A 39 -3.94 6.72 -5.46
N VAL A 40 -4.97 5.85 -5.46
CA VAL A 40 -6.17 6.03 -6.27
C VAL A 40 -7.12 7.02 -5.60
N SER A 41 -7.42 8.14 -6.26
CA SER A 41 -8.51 9.04 -5.84
C SER A 41 -9.85 8.54 -6.38
N THR A 42 -10.65 7.92 -5.52
CA THR A 42 -11.93 7.31 -5.91
C THR A 42 -12.98 8.31 -6.41
N GLY A 43 -12.89 9.59 -6.00
CA GLY A 43 -13.83 10.64 -6.39
C GLY A 43 -13.47 11.38 -7.68
N GLN A 44 -12.19 11.46 -8.03
CA GLN A 44 -11.69 12.25 -9.16
C GLN A 44 -11.20 11.41 -10.33
N HIS A 45 -11.18 10.09 -10.22
CA HIS A 45 -10.62 9.16 -11.22
C HIS A 45 -9.17 9.47 -11.60
N THR A 46 -8.40 10.00 -10.65
CA THR A 46 -6.99 10.37 -10.79
C THR A 46 -6.11 9.52 -9.88
N LEU A 47 -4.82 9.47 -10.20
CA LEU A 47 -3.81 8.83 -9.39
C LEU A 47 -2.87 9.91 -8.86
N TYR A 48 -2.62 9.93 -7.56
CA TYR A 48 -1.50 10.67 -6.98
C TYR A 48 -0.29 9.75 -6.98
N VAL A 49 0.86 10.29 -7.35
CA VAL A 49 2.13 9.57 -7.39
C VAL A 49 3.16 10.37 -6.61
N SER A 50 3.72 9.79 -5.54
CA SER A 50 4.84 10.40 -4.84
C SER A 50 6.12 10.18 -5.64
N LEU A 51 6.88 11.26 -5.85
CA LEU A 51 8.13 11.27 -6.59
C LEU A 51 9.26 11.69 -5.65
N ILE A 52 10.22 10.81 -5.42
CA ILE A 52 11.39 11.14 -4.61
C ILE A 52 12.31 12.12 -5.36
N ASP A 53 12.47 11.92 -6.68
CA ASP A 53 13.30 12.76 -7.58
C ASP A 53 14.70 13.08 -7.03
N GLY A 54 15.25 12.14 -6.29
CA GLY A 54 16.54 12.27 -5.60
C GLY A 54 16.88 11.02 -4.80
N ALA A 55 17.58 11.21 -3.70
CA ALA A 55 17.90 10.11 -2.79
C ALA A 55 16.81 9.92 -1.75
N GLY A 56 16.35 8.69 -1.55
CA GLY A 56 15.22 8.35 -0.66
C GLY A 56 15.43 8.65 0.83
N ASN A 57 16.57 9.23 1.24
CA ASN A 57 16.92 9.50 2.64
C ASN A 57 17.60 10.85 2.84
N ILE A 58 17.54 11.75 1.86
CA ILE A 58 18.17 13.07 1.91
C ILE A 58 17.09 14.16 1.89
N LYS A 59 17.29 15.19 2.68
CA LYS A 59 16.45 16.41 2.68
C LYS A 59 16.98 17.39 1.66
N ASP A 60 16.69 17.18 0.38
CA ASP A 60 17.17 17.97 -0.74
C ASP A 60 16.11 18.90 -1.37
N GLY A 61 14.81 18.66 -1.06
CA GLY A 61 13.71 19.47 -1.60
C GLY A 61 13.39 19.21 -3.07
N LEU A 62 13.88 18.10 -3.64
CA LEU A 62 13.64 17.73 -5.04
C LEU A 62 12.32 16.99 -5.24
N GLY A 63 11.85 16.29 -4.19
CA GLY A 63 10.64 15.48 -4.24
C GLY A 63 9.36 16.26 -4.43
N GLY A 64 8.32 15.55 -4.85
CA GLY A 64 7.00 16.13 -5.10
C GLY A 64 5.91 15.09 -5.32
N ILE A 65 4.74 15.58 -5.71
CA ILE A 65 3.58 14.73 -6.06
C ILE A 65 3.16 15.06 -7.49
N ALA A 66 3.03 14.01 -8.31
CA ALA A 66 2.40 14.10 -9.63
C ALA A 66 0.95 13.60 -9.59
N ILE A 67 0.15 14.05 -10.57
CA ILE A 67 -1.18 13.52 -10.84
C ILE A 67 -1.19 12.88 -12.21
N LEU A 68 -1.66 11.63 -12.28
CA LEU A 68 -1.99 10.94 -13.52
C LEU A 68 -3.50 10.81 -13.68
N ASN A 69 -3.97 10.76 -14.91
CA ASN A 69 -5.30 10.24 -15.24
C ASN A 69 -5.32 8.71 -15.10
N ALA A 70 -6.51 8.14 -14.99
CA ALA A 70 -6.64 6.68 -14.83
C ALA A 70 -6.21 5.87 -16.07
N ASP A 71 -6.04 6.52 -17.23
CA ASP A 71 -5.50 5.93 -18.45
C ASP A 71 -3.96 5.99 -18.54
N GLY A 72 -3.32 6.54 -17.52
CA GLY A 72 -1.87 6.68 -17.42
C GLY A 72 -1.31 7.99 -17.97
N THR A 73 -2.09 8.81 -18.63
CA THR A 73 -1.60 10.12 -19.10
C THR A 73 -1.27 11.04 -17.95
N ILE A 74 -0.16 11.79 -18.03
CA ILE A 74 0.24 12.74 -17.00
C ILE A 74 -0.70 13.95 -17.07
N LYS A 75 -1.43 14.20 -15.96
CA LYS A 75 -2.31 15.35 -15.81
C LYS A 75 -1.53 16.56 -15.30
N ASP A 76 -0.72 16.36 -14.26
CA ASP A 76 0.17 17.36 -13.69
C ASP A 76 1.37 16.67 -13.06
N ARG A 77 2.56 16.89 -13.64
CA ARG A 77 3.80 16.29 -13.12
C ARG A 77 4.28 16.95 -11.83
N ASN A 78 3.90 18.19 -11.61
CA ASN A 78 4.44 19.06 -10.58
C ASN A 78 3.34 19.64 -9.68
N TRP A 79 2.32 18.84 -9.41
CA TRP A 79 1.15 19.25 -8.63
C TRP A 79 1.55 19.78 -7.24
N VAL A 80 2.50 19.12 -6.58
CA VAL A 80 3.19 19.64 -5.39
C VAL A 80 4.68 19.44 -5.57
N LYS A 81 5.50 20.43 -5.15
CA LYS A 81 6.97 20.41 -5.18
C LYS A 81 7.55 20.78 -3.83
N GLY A 82 8.86 20.55 -3.68
CA GLY A 82 9.63 21.00 -2.52
C GLY A 82 9.54 20.06 -1.33
N LEU A 83 9.01 18.85 -1.54
CA LEU A 83 9.13 17.73 -0.61
C LEU A 83 10.56 17.16 -0.68
N HIS A 84 10.94 16.33 0.30
CA HIS A 84 12.29 15.76 0.29
C HIS A 84 12.31 14.40 -0.40
N ALA A 85 11.74 13.40 0.27
CA ALA A 85 11.65 12.04 -0.24
C ALA A 85 10.25 11.47 0.08
N PRO A 86 9.18 12.05 -0.53
CA PRO A 86 7.82 11.63 -0.24
C PRO A 86 7.59 10.17 -0.62
N LYS A 87 6.86 9.46 0.24
CA LYS A 87 6.60 8.03 0.12
C LYS A 87 5.10 7.75 0.20
N GLY A 88 4.69 6.84 1.06
CA GLY A 88 3.30 6.42 1.21
C GLY A 88 2.33 7.56 1.46
N MET A 89 1.12 7.40 0.94
CA MET A 89 0.08 8.42 0.93
C MET A 89 -1.28 7.86 1.32
N ALA A 90 -2.09 8.69 1.99
CA ALA A 90 -3.50 8.39 2.23
C ALA A 90 -4.36 9.66 2.18
N ILE A 91 -5.64 9.53 1.82
CA ILE A 91 -6.59 10.66 1.79
C ILE A 91 -7.64 10.51 2.89
N TYR A 92 -7.89 11.61 3.61
CA TYR A 92 -9.00 11.74 4.52
C TYR A 92 -9.57 13.15 4.48
N ASN A 93 -10.89 13.30 4.27
CA ASN A 93 -11.60 14.61 4.23
C ASN A 93 -10.92 15.64 3.31
N ASN A 94 -10.62 15.27 2.06
CA ASN A 94 -9.95 16.12 1.05
C ASN A 94 -8.54 16.57 1.43
N ILE A 95 -7.92 15.93 2.40
CA ILE A 95 -6.50 16.16 2.74
C ILE A 95 -5.73 14.92 2.33
N LEU A 96 -4.73 15.10 1.46
CA LEU A 96 -3.72 14.10 1.13
C LEU A 96 -2.62 14.16 2.19
N TYR A 97 -2.49 13.10 2.98
CA TYR A 97 -1.38 12.92 3.90
C TYR A 97 -0.24 12.20 3.20
N VAL A 98 0.98 12.70 3.38
CA VAL A 98 2.19 12.20 2.71
C VAL A 98 3.30 12.00 3.75
N ALA A 99 3.89 10.82 3.82
CA ALA A 99 5.07 10.56 4.63
C ALA A 99 6.32 11.10 3.92
N ASP A 100 7.17 11.85 4.64
CA ASP A 100 8.41 12.40 4.11
C ASP A 100 9.49 12.45 5.20
N LEU A 101 10.34 11.43 5.22
CA LEU A 101 11.47 11.24 6.17
C LEU A 101 11.06 11.30 7.65
N ASP A 102 10.93 12.49 8.24
CA ASP A 102 10.59 12.74 9.64
C ASP A 102 9.34 13.63 9.81
N VAL A 103 8.63 13.89 8.71
CA VAL A 103 7.46 14.76 8.66
C VAL A 103 6.31 14.06 7.94
N VAL A 104 5.10 14.28 8.41
CA VAL A 104 3.88 13.98 7.64
C VAL A 104 3.27 15.30 7.18
N TYR A 105 3.19 15.50 5.87
CA TYR A 105 2.50 16.64 5.29
C TYR A 105 1.01 16.35 5.11
N GLY A 106 0.17 17.35 5.31
CA GLY A 106 -1.23 17.36 4.90
C GLY A 106 -1.43 18.39 3.79
N ILE A 107 -1.85 17.94 2.63
CA ILE A 107 -2.01 18.74 1.40
C ILE A 107 -3.49 18.81 1.07
N ASP A 108 -4.03 20.01 0.90
CA ASP A 108 -5.41 20.21 0.43
C ASP A 108 -5.54 19.78 -1.04
N THR A 109 -6.43 18.82 -1.31
CA THR A 109 -6.54 18.21 -2.64
C THR A 109 -7.12 19.14 -3.71
N ALA A 110 -7.78 20.23 -3.32
CA ALA A 110 -8.36 21.19 -4.25
C ALA A 110 -7.37 22.28 -4.65
N SER A 111 -6.55 22.76 -3.70
CA SER A 111 -5.65 23.88 -3.90
C SER A 111 -4.17 23.49 -4.09
N ALA A 112 -3.81 22.23 -3.84
CA ALA A 112 -2.43 21.73 -3.80
C ALA A 112 -1.55 22.40 -2.70
N ASN A 113 -2.14 23.14 -1.77
CA ASN A 113 -1.41 23.79 -0.71
C ASN A 113 -1.09 22.83 0.43
N ILE A 114 0.14 22.89 0.95
CA ILE A 114 0.51 22.23 2.21
C ILE A 114 -0.17 22.99 3.35
N ILE A 115 -1.15 22.38 4.00
CA ILE A 115 -1.94 22.97 5.10
C ILE A 115 -1.56 22.39 6.47
N LYS A 116 -0.79 21.31 6.49
CA LYS A 116 -0.24 20.70 7.70
C LYS A 116 1.19 20.28 7.50
N THR A 117 2.02 20.51 8.52
CA THR A 117 3.40 20.03 8.62
C THR A 117 3.56 19.42 10.02
N ILE A 118 3.50 18.10 10.11
CA ILE A 118 3.48 17.38 11.37
C ILE A 118 4.81 16.67 11.54
N LYS A 119 5.66 17.19 12.43
CA LYS A 119 6.91 16.53 12.78
C LYS A 119 6.64 15.29 13.60
N VAL A 120 7.35 14.22 13.30
CA VAL A 120 7.32 12.97 14.07
C VAL A 120 8.65 12.88 14.81
N PRO A 121 8.69 13.15 16.13
CA PRO A 121 9.94 13.14 16.91
C PRO A 121 10.63 11.78 16.83
N ASP A 122 11.95 11.81 16.70
CA ASP A 122 12.83 10.63 16.61
C ASP A 122 12.57 9.73 15.37
N ALA A 123 11.73 10.15 14.44
CA ALA A 123 11.58 9.46 13.18
C ALA A 123 12.79 9.66 12.28
N VAL A 124 13.13 8.63 11.50
CA VAL A 124 14.29 8.62 10.62
C VAL A 124 13.90 8.34 9.17
N PHE A 125 12.90 7.50 8.96
CA PHE A 125 12.51 7.03 7.64
C PHE A 125 11.03 6.65 7.62
N LEU A 126 10.19 7.70 7.75
CA LEU A 126 8.75 7.53 7.57
C LEU A 126 8.49 6.97 6.17
N ASN A 127 7.65 5.96 6.09
CA ASN A 127 7.45 5.22 4.86
C ASN A 127 5.97 5.21 4.45
N ASP A 128 5.13 4.34 4.97
CA ASP A 128 3.75 4.24 4.52
C ASP A 128 2.74 4.82 5.53
N ILE A 129 1.57 5.22 5.01
CA ILE A 129 0.49 5.85 5.78
C ILE A 129 -0.81 5.06 5.62
N ALA A 130 -1.46 4.77 6.74
CA ALA A 130 -2.84 4.34 6.77
C ALA A 130 -3.67 5.25 7.69
N ILE A 131 -4.94 5.50 7.32
CA ILE A 131 -5.86 6.32 8.10
C ILE A 131 -7.10 5.49 8.43
N ASN A 132 -7.51 5.49 9.70
CA ASN A 132 -8.73 4.79 10.11
C ASN A 132 -10.00 5.63 9.85
N SER A 133 -11.18 5.05 10.10
CA SER A 133 -12.46 5.73 9.87
C SER A 133 -12.65 7.02 10.67
N ARG A 134 -11.91 7.20 11.77
CA ARG A 134 -11.97 8.39 12.63
C ARG A 134 -10.98 9.49 12.20
N GLY A 135 -10.21 9.29 11.12
CA GLY A 135 -9.22 10.25 10.63
C GLY A 135 -7.91 10.23 11.43
N ILE A 136 -7.67 9.21 12.24
CA ILE A 136 -6.39 9.03 12.92
C ILE A 136 -5.39 8.46 11.91
N VAL A 137 -4.27 9.15 11.76
CA VAL A 137 -3.19 8.76 10.85
C VAL A 137 -2.20 7.84 11.55
N PHE A 138 -1.83 6.77 10.87
CA PHE A 138 -0.75 5.87 11.30
C PHE A 138 0.33 5.90 10.23
N VAL A 139 1.58 6.01 10.65
CA VAL A 139 2.73 6.07 9.74
C VAL A 139 3.81 5.12 10.22
N SER A 140 4.34 4.31 9.31
CA SER A 140 5.47 3.42 9.58
C SER A 140 6.79 4.19 9.52
N ASP A 141 7.74 3.83 10.40
CA ASP A 141 9.13 4.25 10.34
C ASP A 141 10.02 3.02 10.20
N THR A 142 10.47 2.78 8.99
CA THR A 142 11.18 1.56 8.62
C THR A 142 12.50 1.41 9.35
N ARG A 143 13.23 2.50 9.58
CA ARG A 143 14.57 2.45 10.20
C ARG A 143 14.53 2.41 11.71
N THR A 144 13.51 2.97 12.34
CA THR A 144 13.37 2.89 13.80
C THR A 144 12.53 1.70 14.25
N ASN A 145 11.98 0.91 13.30
CA ASN A 145 11.12 -0.26 13.60
C ASN A 145 9.86 0.12 14.40
N LYS A 146 9.25 1.26 14.06
CA LYS A 146 8.10 1.80 14.80
C LYS A 146 6.93 2.06 13.85
N ILE A 147 5.75 2.13 14.44
CA ILE A 147 4.56 2.74 13.84
C ILE A 147 4.16 3.88 14.77
N HIS A 148 4.02 5.08 14.22
CA HIS A 148 3.54 6.25 14.93
C HIS A 148 2.04 6.45 14.66
N ARG A 149 1.35 7.05 15.63
CA ARG A 149 -0.04 7.47 15.54
C ARG A 149 -0.07 8.98 15.65
N ILE A 150 -0.78 9.61 14.72
CA ILE A 150 -0.96 11.06 14.69
C ILE A 150 -2.43 11.36 14.85
N GLU A 151 -2.78 12.15 15.84
CA GLU A 151 -4.11 12.64 16.14
C GLU A 151 -4.03 14.08 16.60
N ASN A 152 -4.92 14.96 16.13
CA ASN A 152 -4.91 16.39 16.44
C ASN A 152 -3.57 17.11 16.14
N ASN A 153 -2.85 16.65 15.10
CA ASN A 153 -1.51 17.08 14.69
C ASN A 153 -0.39 16.75 15.71
N GLU A 154 -0.65 15.91 16.69
CA GLU A 154 0.33 15.40 17.63
C GLU A 154 0.68 13.94 17.31
N SER A 155 1.96 13.60 17.32
CA SER A 155 2.46 12.26 17.07
C SER A 155 2.91 11.56 18.34
N ALA A 156 2.64 10.26 18.42
CA ALA A 156 3.13 9.38 19.47
C ALA A 156 3.47 8.01 18.90
N VAL A 157 4.39 7.28 19.54
CA VAL A 157 4.66 5.89 19.18
C VAL A 157 3.42 5.04 19.47
N TYR A 158 2.90 4.40 18.45
CA TYR A 158 1.79 3.46 18.56
C TYR A 158 2.27 2.04 18.82
N LEU A 159 3.24 1.57 18.00
CA LEU A 159 3.90 0.28 18.16
C LEU A 159 5.40 0.46 18.00
N ASP A 160 6.16 -0.26 18.79
CA ASP A 160 7.62 -0.42 18.67
C ASP A 160 7.97 -1.87 18.25
N ASN A 161 9.26 -2.11 17.98
CA ASN A 161 9.76 -3.43 17.59
C ASN A 161 8.99 -4.07 16.40
N VAL A 162 8.54 -3.26 15.44
CA VAL A 162 7.97 -3.70 14.17
C VAL A 162 9.08 -3.67 13.13
N LYS A 163 9.83 -4.76 13.04
CA LYS A 163 11.04 -4.84 12.21
C LYS A 163 10.80 -4.38 10.77
N ALA A 164 11.59 -3.41 10.30
CA ALA A 164 11.46 -2.82 8.97
C ALA A 164 10.00 -2.51 8.60
N ALA A 165 9.26 -1.85 9.51
CA ALA A 165 7.86 -1.49 9.31
C ALA A 165 7.68 -0.73 7.99
N ASN A 166 6.78 -1.20 7.14
CA ASN A 166 6.49 -0.60 5.84
C ASN A 166 4.98 -0.59 5.59
N GLY A 167 4.46 -1.18 4.53
CA GLY A 167 3.06 -1.13 4.13
C GLY A 167 2.05 -1.25 5.26
N LEU A 168 1.12 -0.32 5.32
CA LEU A 168 0.05 -0.21 6.31
C LEU A 168 -1.31 -0.21 5.62
N LYS A 169 -2.28 -0.96 6.14
CA LYS A 169 -3.66 -0.90 5.63
C LYS A 169 -4.67 -1.10 6.74
N PHE A 170 -5.66 -0.21 6.81
CA PHE A 170 -6.85 -0.46 7.62
C PHE A 170 -7.91 -1.23 6.82
N ILE A 171 -8.40 -2.32 7.40
CA ILE A 171 -9.50 -3.12 6.86
C ILE A 171 -10.45 -3.38 8.02
N ASN A 172 -11.68 -2.88 7.94
CA ASN A 172 -12.68 -3.01 9.01
C ASN A 172 -12.13 -2.64 10.40
N GLU A 173 -11.48 -1.47 10.52
CA GLU A 173 -10.83 -0.94 11.74
C GLU A 173 -9.67 -1.79 12.28
N GLN A 174 -9.22 -2.80 11.57
CA GLN A 174 -8.05 -3.59 11.91
C GLN A 174 -6.84 -3.12 11.10
N LEU A 175 -5.71 -2.90 11.75
CA LEU A 175 -4.47 -2.49 11.09
C LEU A 175 -3.68 -3.73 10.64
N TYR A 176 -3.45 -3.82 9.34
CA TYR A 176 -2.51 -4.77 8.75
C TYR A 176 -1.18 -4.08 8.49
N VAL A 177 -0.08 -4.80 8.67
CA VAL A 177 1.28 -4.25 8.61
C VAL A 177 2.20 -5.21 7.90
N LEU A 178 2.97 -4.69 6.96
CA LEU A 178 4.14 -5.38 6.42
C LEU A 178 5.35 -5.10 7.33
N SER A 179 5.91 -6.16 7.88
CA SER A 179 7.05 -6.11 8.80
C SER A 179 8.14 -7.05 8.30
N ASP A 180 9.19 -6.52 7.69
CA ASP A 180 10.23 -7.31 7.04
C ASP A 180 9.62 -8.31 6.04
N SER A 181 9.76 -9.61 6.28
CA SER A 181 9.23 -10.68 5.42
C SER A 181 7.84 -11.19 5.84
N GLN A 182 7.09 -10.43 6.67
CA GLN A 182 5.84 -10.86 7.26
C GLN A 182 4.69 -9.89 6.97
N LEU A 183 3.48 -10.46 6.81
CA LEU A 183 2.20 -9.73 6.90
C LEU A 183 1.58 -10.03 8.27
N LEU A 184 1.37 -8.98 9.04
CA LEU A 184 0.83 -9.03 10.39
C LEU A 184 -0.54 -8.36 10.47
N LEU A 185 -1.44 -8.88 11.30
CA LEU A 185 -2.63 -8.20 11.78
C LEU A 185 -2.39 -7.71 13.21
N ILE A 186 -2.65 -6.43 13.46
CA ILE A 186 -2.55 -5.80 14.77
C ILE A 186 -3.94 -5.77 15.41
N GLY A 187 -4.11 -6.51 16.49
CA GLY A 187 -5.35 -6.57 17.24
C GLY A 187 -5.54 -5.38 18.19
N HIS A 188 -6.72 -5.30 18.81
CA HIS A 188 -7.12 -4.18 19.67
C HIS A 188 -6.18 -3.91 20.84
N GLN A 189 -5.56 -4.94 21.42
CA GLN A 189 -4.57 -4.81 22.50
C GLN A 189 -3.14 -4.72 21.97
N LYS A 190 -2.97 -4.36 20.68
CA LYS A 190 -1.68 -4.29 20.00
C LYS A 190 -0.96 -5.66 19.90
N ASN A 191 -1.66 -6.77 20.15
CA ASN A 191 -1.14 -8.10 19.89
C ASN A 191 -0.98 -8.30 18.37
N ARG A 192 0.04 -9.07 18.01
CA ARG A 192 0.40 -9.32 16.60
C ARG A 192 -0.02 -10.73 16.23
N LYS A 193 -0.82 -10.85 15.20
CA LYS A 193 -1.18 -12.13 14.58
C LYS A 193 -0.47 -12.24 13.23
N LEU A 194 0.33 -13.28 13.06
CA LEU A 194 0.95 -13.61 11.78
C LEU A 194 -0.15 -14.07 10.79
N ILE A 195 -0.20 -13.45 9.62
CA ILE A 195 -1.05 -13.85 8.51
C ILE A 195 -0.24 -14.63 7.47
N ALA A 196 0.90 -14.10 7.05
CA ALA A 196 1.80 -14.75 6.12
C ALA A 196 3.26 -14.38 6.41
N GLU A 197 4.18 -15.25 6.02
CA GLU A 197 5.63 -15.01 6.15
C GLU A 197 6.40 -15.46 4.89
N GLY A 198 7.69 -15.18 4.87
CA GLY A 198 8.58 -15.51 3.76
C GLY A 198 8.30 -14.66 2.52
N LEU A 199 7.97 -13.37 2.71
CA LEU A 199 7.98 -12.36 1.66
C LEU A 199 9.44 -12.08 1.29
N GLU A 200 9.81 -12.25 0.04
CA GLU A 200 11.19 -12.10 -0.38
C GLU A 200 11.65 -10.63 -0.32
N LYS A 201 12.74 -10.39 0.40
CA LYS A 201 13.42 -9.08 0.51
C LYS A 201 12.49 -7.93 0.97
N SER A 202 11.66 -8.20 1.98
CA SER A 202 10.77 -7.25 2.63
C SER A 202 9.56 -6.83 1.80
N GLY A 203 8.38 -6.83 2.46
CA GLY A 203 7.15 -6.29 1.88
C GLY A 203 7.19 -4.76 1.83
N ASP A 204 6.53 -4.19 0.82
CA ASP A 204 6.47 -2.75 0.57
C ASP A 204 5.02 -2.24 0.57
N GLY A 205 4.27 -2.39 -0.51
CA GLY A 205 2.87 -1.99 -0.59
C GLY A 205 1.88 -3.10 -0.26
N LEU A 206 0.74 -2.75 0.30
CA LEU A 206 -0.31 -3.66 0.76
C LEU A 206 -1.69 -3.23 0.30
N GLU A 207 -2.34 -4.08 -0.49
CA GLU A 207 -3.72 -3.87 -0.92
C GLU A 207 -4.61 -5.09 -0.61
N VAL A 208 -5.93 -4.87 -0.53
CA VAL A 208 -6.90 -5.92 -0.22
C VAL A 208 -7.94 -6.06 -1.33
N LEU A 209 -8.25 -7.31 -1.67
CA LEU A 209 -9.30 -7.66 -2.61
C LEU A 209 -10.66 -7.79 -1.91
N LYS A 210 -11.76 -7.73 -2.68
CA LYS A 210 -13.13 -7.84 -2.14
C LYS A 210 -13.40 -9.14 -1.38
N ASN A 211 -12.71 -10.23 -1.73
CA ASN A 211 -12.83 -11.53 -1.07
C ASN A 211 -11.98 -11.66 0.21
N GLY A 212 -11.26 -10.60 0.60
CA GLY A 212 -10.38 -10.58 1.77
C GLY A 212 -8.97 -11.06 1.52
N ASP A 213 -8.62 -11.45 0.28
CA ASP A 213 -7.24 -11.75 -0.10
C ASP A 213 -6.41 -10.47 -0.21
N PHE A 214 -5.10 -10.60 -0.12
CA PHE A 214 -4.16 -9.48 -0.19
C PHE A 214 -3.36 -9.51 -1.50
N ILE A 215 -2.99 -8.33 -1.98
CA ILE A 215 -1.90 -8.14 -2.94
C ILE A 215 -0.78 -7.40 -2.21
N VAL A 216 0.41 -7.96 -2.25
CA VAL A 216 1.59 -7.42 -1.57
C VAL A 216 2.70 -7.26 -2.57
N SER A 217 3.27 -6.06 -2.66
CA SER A 217 4.53 -5.85 -3.36
C SER A 217 5.72 -6.04 -2.42
N CYS A 218 6.85 -6.45 -3.00
CA CYS A 218 8.15 -6.44 -2.36
C CYS A 218 9.08 -5.59 -3.22
N TRP A 219 9.70 -4.58 -2.65
CA TRP A 219 10.51 -3.58 -3.38
C TRP A 219 11.51 -4.19 -4.39
N ALA A 220 11.99 -5.39 -4.11
CA ALA A 220 12.94 -6.10 -4.98
C ALA A 220 12.38 -6.51 -6.36
N GLY A 221 11.09 -6.30 -6.64
CA GLY A 221 10.46 -6.63 -7.93
C GLY A 221 9.56 -7.87 -7.88
N ILE A 222 8.86 -8.11 -6.78
CA ILE A 222 7.93 -9.23 -6.65
C ILE A 222 6.56 -8.71 -6.21
N ILE A 223 5.50 -9.30 -6.76
CA ILE A 223 4.13 -9.11 -6.29
C ILE A 223 3.53 -10.46 -5.94
N TYR A 224 2.97 -10.55 -4.73
CA TYR A 224 2.27 -11.72 -4.22
C TYR A 224 0.77 -11.52 -4.18
N HIS A 225 0.03 -12.58 -4.45
CA HIS A 225 -1.33 -12.81 -3.97
C HIS A 225 -1.25 -13.65 -2.70
N ILE A 226 -1.89 -13.20 -1.63
CA ILE A 226 -1.87 -13.87 -0.32
C ILE A 226 -3.31 -14.06 0.14
N LYS A 227 -3.66 -15.30 0.53
CA LYS A 227 -4.96 -15.61 1.12
C LYS A 227 -4.95 -15.36 2.63
N PRO A 228 -6.13 -15.19 3.27
CA PRO A 228 -6.21 -14.99 4.73
C PRO A 228 -5.65 -16.15 5.57
N ASP A 229 -5.50 -17.35 4.99
CA ASP A 229 -4.86 -18.51 5.61
C ASP A 229 -3.32 -18.51 5.50
N GLY A 230 -2.74 -17.49 4.87
CA GLY A 230 -1.30 -17.34 4.65
C GLY A 230 -0.77 -18.02 3.38
N THR A 231 -1.60 -18.71 2.63
CA THR A 231 -1.20 -19.26 1.32
C THR A 231 -0.84 -18.14 0.37
N LYS A 232 0.36 -18.19 -0.22
CA LYS A 232 0.83 -17.15 -1.12
C LYS A 232 1.24 -17.68 -2.48
N HIS A 233 0.99 -16.88 -3.53
CA HIS A 233 1.39 -17.15 -4.91
C HIS A 233 2.06 -15.92 -5.50
N LYS A 234 3.16 -16.09 -6.23
CA LYS A 234 3.76 -14.99 -6.99
C LYS A 234 2.89 -14.67 -8.21
N LEU A 235 2.44 -13.40 -8.30
CA LEU A 235 1.75 -12.86 -9.47
C LEU A 235 2.72 -12.26 -10.48
N LEU A 236 3.82 -11.68 -9.98
CA LEU A 236 4.86 -11.06 -10.77
C LEU A 236 6.22 -11.31 -10.12
N ASP A 237 7.23 -11.62 -10.93
CA ASP A 237 8.63 -11.68 -10.52
C ASP A 237 9.48 -11.01 -11.61
N VAL A 238 9.91 -9.79 -11.34
CA VAL A 238 10.68 -8.93 -12.24
C VAL A 238 11.98 -8.45 -11.59
N GLN A 239 12.44 -9.18 -10.58
CA GLN A 239 13.69 -8.88 -9.87
C GLN A 239 14.84 -8.63 -10.81
N GLY A 240 15.66 -7.62 -10.52
CA GLY A 240 16.80 -7.22 -11.35
C GLY A 240 16.43 -6.47 -12.65
N LYS A 241 15.14 -6.35 -12.97
CA LYS A 241 14.65 -5.58 -14.13
C LYS A 241 13.89 -4.33 -13.70
N MET A 242 13.08 -4.42 -12.66
CA MET A 242 12.18 -3.37 -12.20
C MET A 242 11.92 -3.57 -10.71
N ASN A 243 11.81 -2.49 -9.96
CA ASN A 243 11.29 -2.54 -8.59
C ASN A 243 9.75 -2.60 -8.60
N THR A 244 9.15 -2.99 -7.50
CA THR A 244 7.72 -2.89 -7.24
C THR A 244 7.54 -2.27 -5.87
N ALA A 245 7.40 -0.93 -5.85
CA ALA A 245 7.29 -0.15 -4.62
C ALA A 245 5.86 -0.13 -4.08
N ASP A 246 5.39 0.93 -3.42
CA ASP A 246 4.09 0.95 -2.78
C ASP A 246 2.94 1.04 -3.78
N ILE A 247 2.16 -0.03 -3.87
CA ILE A 247 1.12 -0.27 -4.87
C ILE A 247 -0.24 0.30 -4.47
N ALA A 248 -1.09 0.56 -5.49
CA ALA A 248 -2.50 0.87 -5.29
C ALA A 248 -3.41 -0.04 -6.12
N TYR A 249 -4.59 -0.37 -5.59
CA TYR A 249 -5.58 -1.18 -6.27
C TYR A 249 -6.92 -0.47 -6.43
N ASP A 250 -7.36 -0.27 -7.69
CA ASP A 250 -8.73 0.16 -8.00
C ASP A 250 -9.65 -1.07 -8.03
N ALA A 251 -10.39 -1.29 -6.95
CA ALA A 251 -11.30 -2.43 -6.81
C ALA A 251 -12.51 -2.39 -7.77
N ARG A 252 -12.87 -1.23 -8.32
CA ARG A 252 -13.98 -1.09 -9.28
C ARG A 252 -13.55 -1.53 -10.68
N LYS A 253 -12.36 -1.11 -11.09
CA LYS A 253 -11.77 -1.43 -12.40
C LYS A 253 -10.95 -2.71 -12.37
N ARG A 254 -10.60 -3.21 -11.18
CA ARG A 254 -9.66 -4.33 -10.95
C ARG A 254 -8.30 -4.04 -11.55
N ILE A 255 -7.80 -2.81 -11.35
CA ILE A 255 -6.50 -2.38 -11.85
C ILE A 255 -5.54 -2.21 -10.67
N LEU A 256 -4.37 -2.82 -10.79
CA LEU A 256 -3.23 -2.65 -9.88
C LEU A 256 -2.25 -1.67 -10.51
N TYR A 257 -1.90 -0.61 -9.79
CA TYR A 257 -0.89 0.37 -10.18
C TYR A 257 0.39 0.12 -9.40
N VAL A 258 1.50 0.05 -10.10
CA VAL A 258 2.79 -0.35 -9.57
C VAL A 258 3.83 0.73 -9.90
N PRO A 259 4.32 1.49 -8.92
CA PRO A 259 5.46 2.38 -9.12
C PRO A 259 6.73 1.54 -9.20
N THR A 260 7.59 1.87 -10.16
CA THR A 260 8.77 1.05 -10.48
C THR A 260 10.07 1.55 -9.85
N PHE A 261 9.99 2.58 -9.00
CA PHE A 261 11.11 3.20 -8.30
C PHE A 261 12.27 3.56 -9.25
N ASN A 262 13.34 2.74 -9.28
CA ASN A 262 14.47 2.97 -10.19
C ASN A 262 14.12 2.86 -11.68
N GLY A 263 12.96 2.31 -12.02
CA GLY A 263 12.44 2.27 -13.39
C GLY A 263 11.86 3.59 -13.88
N ASN A 264 11.67 4.58 -12.99
CA ASN A 264 11.13 5.90 -13.30
C ASN A 264 9.78 5.86 -14.05
N SER A 265 8.94 4.88 -13.69
CA SER A 265 7.63 4.68 -14.33
C SER A 265 6.57 4.20 -13.33
N VAL A 266 5.31 4.34 -13.72
CA VAL A 266 4.17 3.65 -13.11
C VAL A 266 3.57 2.70 -14.14
N VAL A 267 3.38 1.44 -13.76
CA VAL A 267 2.79 0.40 -14.61
C VAL A 267 1.40 0.04 -14.09
N ALA A 268 0.40 -0.03 -14.96
CA ALA A 268 -0.91 -0.55 -14.62
C ALA A 268 -1.10 -1.98 -15.14
N TYR A 269 -1.67 -2.81 -14.27
CA TYR A 269 -2.02 -4.19 -14.59
C TYR A 269 -3.51 -4.45 -14.36
N GLN A 270 -4.17 -5.10 -15.30
CA GLN A 270 -5.46 -5.73 -15.07
C GLN A 270 -5.28 -6.93 -14.15
N VAL A 271 -6.05 -6.99 -13.07
CA VAL A 271 -6.14 -8.16 -12.19
C VAL A 271 -7.25 -9.06 -12.71
N ASN A 272 -6.89 -10.24 -13.20
CA ASN A 272 -7.81 -11.24 -13.72
C ASN A 272 -8.06 -12.32 -12.67
N PHE A 273 -9.31 -12.73 -12.54
CA PHE A 273 -9.77 -13.80 -11.65
C PHE A 273 -10.13 -15.01 -12.53
N ASN A 274 -9.27 -16.05 -12.55
CA ASN A 274 -9.38 -17.24 -13.40
C ASN A 274 -10.05 -18.41 -12.67
#